data_40dd077e6bf81ca1d41038bdbe57c35e
#
_entry.id   40dd077e6bf81ca1d41038bdbe57c35e
#
_cell.length_a   1.000
_cell.length_b   1.000
_cell.length_c   1.000
_cell.angle_alpha   90.00
_cell.angle_beta   90.00
_cell.angle_gamma   90.00
#
_symmetry.space_group_name_H-M   'P 1'
#
loop_
_entity.id
_entity.type
_entity.pdbx_description
1 polymer ?
#
loop_
_entity_poly.entity_id
_entity_poly.type
_entity_poly.pdbx_seq_one_letter_code
_entity_poly.pdbx_strand_id
1 'polypeptide(L)'
;MIKVKVPATTANMGPGFDSIGMALQIYNIVYAEEIPSGLEIIVQEGSQDIPKDEHNLIYQTISKFYENIEKPLPGIRLIQQDHIPHTRGLGSSAACIVAGLHIANAMSHSFFSKEELVQIAAQIEGHPDNTTPAILGGMTIGAMDDKDMKYVKIRVAENIHFAVMIPDFTLSTEHARSVLPKEISLQDAVFNSSRAALLAASMITGDVDNLPMAMQDRFHEPYRRHLIPNMEEIVEQSRSHGAKGVFLSGAGPTLVAVIKNVVAFRREMVEYFDTLEDQWQVQMIQADQNGAQVWVDEELKY
;
A
#
# COMPACT_ATOMS: atom_id res chain seq x y z
N MET A 1 -3.08 -23.37 -13.73
CA MET A 1 -3.70 -22.12 -13.22
C MET A 1 -2.76 -21.43 -12.25
N ILE A 2 -2.62 -20.11 -12.38
CA ILE A 2 -1.76 -19.29 -11.50
C ILE A 2 -2.69 -18.56 -10.52
N LYS A 3 -2.32 -18.55 -9.24
CA LYS A 3 -2.98 -17.75 -8.19
C LYS A 3 -1.95 -16.80 -7.60
N VAL A 4 -2.29 -15.53 -7.50
CA VAL A 4 -1.47 -14.51 -6.85
C VAL A 4 -2.28 -13.85 -5.74
N LYS A 5 -1.74 -13.80 -4.53
CA LYS A 5 -2.29 -13.09 -3.38
C LYS A 5 -1.37 -11.92 -3.06
N VAL A 6 -1.88 -10.70 -3.09
CA VAL A 6 -1.11 -9.47 -2.86
C VAL A 6 -1.69 -8.71 -1.68
N PRO A 7 -0.85 -8.30 -0.70
CA PRO A 7 -1.32 -7.49 0.43
C PRO A 7 -1.58 -6.03 0.01
N ALA A 8 -2.47 -5.37 0.75
CA ALA A 8 -2.57 -3.92 0.79
C ALA A 8 -1.28 -3.33 1.36
N THR A 9 -1.09 -2.03 1.12
CA THR A 9 0.05 -1.30 1.67
C THR A 9 -0.38 0.05 2.24
N THR A 10 0.36 0.52 3.22
CA THR A 10 0.35 1.90 3.67
C THR A 10 1.70 2.53 3.39
N ALA A 11 1.69 3.74 2.88
CA ALA A 11 2.88 4.44 2.41
C ALA A 11 3.09 5.74 3.18
N ASN A 12 4.28 6.31 3.08
CA ASN A 12 4.75 7.52 3.75
C ASN A 12 4.95 7.37 5.26
N MET A 13 4.00 6.78 5.98
CA MET A 13 4.03 6.56 7.43
C MET A 13 4.41 7.83 8.22
N GLY A 14 3.86 8.99 7.82
CA GLY A 14 4.24 10.32 8.27
C GLY A 14 5.44 10.87 7.47
N PRO A 15 6.65 10.97 8.04
CA PRO A 15 7.76 11.71 7.44
C PRO A 15 8.49 10.99 6.30
N GLY A 16 8.15 9.73 6.00
CA GLY A 16 8.83 8.89 5.00
C GLY A 16 8.26 9.03 3.59
N PHE A 17 7.93 10.26 3.18
CA PHE A 17 7.31 10.56 1.89
C PHE A 17 8.05 9.90 0.72
N ASP A 18 7.31 9.15 -0.12
CA ASP A 18 7.78 8.39 -1.30
C ASP A 18 8.95 7.42 -1.00
N SER A 19 9.19 7.07 0.28
CA SER A 19 10.34 6.21 0.66
C SER A 19 10.00 5.09 1.64
N ILE A 20 9.05 5.28 2.54
CA ILE A 20 8.69 4.32 3.59
C ILE A 20 7.30 3.77 3.35
N GLY A 21 7.18 2.45 3.33
CA GLY A 21 5.90 1.78 3.24
C GLY A 21 5.85 0.46 4.01
N MET A 22 4.66 -0.07 4.18
CA MET A 22 4.43 -1.29 4.94
C MET A 22 3.26 -2.09 4.35
N ALA A 23 3.43 -3.40 4.26
CA ALA A 23 2.37 -4.32 3.86
C ALA A 23 1.39 -4.59 5.01
N LEU A 24 0.11 -4.69 4.68
CA LEU A 24 -1.01 -4.85 5.62
C LEU A 24 -1.79 -6.14 5.31
N GLN A 25 -2.34 -6.79 6.33
CA GLN A 25 -3.13 -8.04 6.18
C GLN A 25 -4.55 -7.81 5.62
N ILE A 26 -4.64 -7.10 4.50
CA ILE A 26 -5.81 -7.03 3.62
C ILE A 26 -5.31 -7.46 2.24
N TYR A 27 -6.04 -8.29 1.50
CA TYR A 27 -5.46 -8.93 0.33
C TYR A 27 -6.38 -8.88 -0.87
N ASN A 28 -5.82 -8.61 -2.05
CA ASN A 28 -6.43 -8.98 -3.31
C ASN A 28 -5.93 -10.36 -3.74
N ILE A 29 -6.79 -11.14 -4.39
CA ILE A 29 -6.46 -12.45 -4.95
C ILE A 29 -6.82 -12.43 -6.42
N VAL A 30 -5.87 -12.82 -7.26
CA VAL A 30 -6.05 -12.91 -8.71
C VAL A 30 -5.69 -14.30 -9.17
N TYR A 31 -6.61 -14.93 -9.91
CA TYR A 31 -6.33 -16.15 -10.63
C TYR A 31 -6.14 -15.82 -12.10
N ALA A 32 -5.18 -16.48 -12.74
CA ALA A 32 -4.89 -16.32 -14.15
C ALA A 32 -4.69 -17.68 -14.82
N GLU A 33 -5.22 -17.80 -16.02
CA GLU A 33 -4.96 -18.95 -16.89
C GLU A 33 -4.84 -18.51 -18.34
N GLU A 34 -4.06 -19.27 -19.10
CA GLU A 34 -3.96 -19.08 -20.54
C GLU A 34 -5.21 -19.65 -21.22
N ILE A 35 -5.75 -18.89 -22.18
CA ILE A 35 -6.86 -19.31 -23.05
C ILE A 35 -6.42 -19.22 -24.51
N PRO A 36 -7.11 -19.86 -25.45
CA PRO A 36 -6.71 -19.93 -26.86
C PRO A 36 -6.51 -18.56 -27.52
N SER A 37 -7.30 -17.55 -27.14
CA SER A 37 -7.15 -16.17 -27.63
C SER A 37 -8.00 -15.19 -26.83
N GLY A 38 -7.64 -13.88 -26.90
CA GLY A 38 -8.44 -12.80 -26.35
C GLY A 38 -8.24 -12.55 -24.87
N LEU A 39 -9.13 -11.76 -24.26
CA LEU A 39 -9.13 -11.35 -22.88
C LEU A 39 -10.50 -11.64 -22.24
N GLU A 40 -10.48 -12.31 -21.11
CA GLU A 40 -11.67 -12.51 -20.27
C GLU A 40 -11.36 -12.08 -18.83
N ILE A 41 -12.13 -11.13 -18.29
CA ILE A 41 -11.96 -10.66 -16.91
C ILE A 41 -13.28 -10.85 -16.14
N ILE A 42 -13.19 -11.58 -15.03
CA ILE A 42 -14.29 -11.88 -14.13
C ILE A 42 -13.95 -11.25 -12.76
N VAL A 43 -14.76 -10.30 -12.32
CA VAL A 43 -14.68 -9.76 -10.96
C VAL A 43 -15.69 -10.52 -10.11
N GLN A 44 -15.19 -11.38 -9.23
CA GLN A 44 -16.02 -12.18 -8.32
C GLN A 44 -16.42 -11.41 -7.07
N GLU A 45 -15.46 -10.65 -6.52
CA GLU A 45 -15.64 -9.84 -5.32
C GLU A 45 -14.97 -8.46 -5.53
N GLY A 46 -15.53 -7.40 -4.95
CA GLY A 46 -14.98 -6.06 -5.04
C GLY A 46 -15.90 -5.06 -5.76
N SER A 47 -15.32 -3.95 -6.22
CA SER A 47 -16.06 -2.90 -6.91
C SER A 47 -16.52 -3.33 -8.30
N GLN A 48 -17.75 -2.93 -8.65
CA GLN A 48 -18.29 -3.13 -10.02
C GLN A 48 -17.62 -2.21 -11.05
N ASP A 49 -16.91 -1.17 -10.61
CA ASP A 49 -16.23 -0.19 -11.47
C ASP A 49 -14.86 -0.69 -11.99
N ILE A 50 -14.43 -1.89 -11.59
CA ILE A 50 -13.19 -2.49 -12.09
C ILE A 50 -13.33 -2.75 -13.59
N PRO A 51 -12.44 -2.19 -14.46
CA PRO A 51 -12.48 -2.43 -15.88
C PRO A 51 -12.36 -3.92 -16.23
N LYS A 52 -13.22 -4.41 -17.14
CA LYS A 52 -13.24 -5.80 -17.61
C LYS A 52 -12.73 -5.94 -19.05
N ASP A 53 -11.91 -4.99 -19.47
CA ASP A 53 -11.30 -4.87 -20.80
C ASP A 53 -9.82 -4.52 -20.69
N GLU A 54 -9.20 -4.07 -21.77
CA GLU A 54 -7.80 -3.67 -21.85
C GLU A 54 -7.38 -2.51 -20.94
N HIS A 55 -8.34 -1.80 -20.33
CA HIS A 55 -8.05 -0.76 -19.33
C HIS A 55 -7.83 -1.31 -17.92
N ASN A 56 -8.01 -2.62 -17.72
CA ASN A 56 -7.70 -3.26 -16.45
C ASN A 56 -6.20 -3.19 -16.15
N LEU A 57 -5.83 -2.63 -15.00
CA LEU A 57 -4.43 -2.35 -14.66
C LEU A 57 -3.57 -3.63 -14.54
N ILE A 58 -4.17 -4.75 -14.07
CA ILE A 58 -3.48 -6.05 -14.03
C ILE A 58 -3.13 -6.49 -15.44
N TYR A 59 -4.10 -6.44 -16.36
CA TYR A 59 -3.88 -6.79 -17.74
C TYR A 59 -2.87 -5.87 -18.45
N GLN A 60 -2.97 -4.55 -18.24
CA GLN A 60 -2.00 -3.59 -18.78
C GLN A 60 -0.58 -3.90 -18.31
N THR A 61 -0.42 -4.26 -17.05
CA THR A 61 0.89 -4.63 -16.50
C THR A 61 1.41 -5.92 -17.14
N ILE A 62 0.56 -6.93 -17.33
CA ILE A 62 0.93 -8.17 -18.01
C ILE A 62 1.33 -7.87 -19.46
N SER A 63 0.54 -7.10 -20.19
CA SER A 63 0.80 -6.73 -21.59
C SER A 63 2.14 -6.05 -21.73
N LYS A 64 2.40 -5.03 -20.91
CA LYS A 64 3.67 -4.29 -20.91
C LYS A 64 4.88 -5.17 -20.54
N PHE A 65 4.69 -6.11 -19.62
CA PHE A 65 5.74 -7.08 -19.29
C PHE A 65 6.10 -7.95 -20.50
N TYR A 66 5.10 -8.49 -21.21
CA TYR A 66 5.33 -9.29 -22.43
C TYR A 66 5.98 -8.49 -23.57
N GLU A 67 5.60 -7.22 -23.72
CA GLU A 67 6.27 -6.29 -24.65
C GLU A 67 7.76 -6.14 -24.31
N ASN A 68 8.09 -5.92 -23.04
CA ASN A 68 9.46 -5.71 -22.58
C ASN A 68 10.36 -6.95 -22.77
N ILE A 69 9.80 -8.16 -22.69
CA ILE A 69 10.56 -9.41 -22.92
C ILE A 69 10.47 -9.89 -24.38
N GLU A 70 9.87 -9.09 -25.26
CA GLU A 70 9.74 -9.38 -26.71
C GLU A 70 9.04 -10.74 -27.01
N LYS A 71 8.05 -11.12 -26.19
CA LYS A 71 7.25 -12.32 -26.38
C LYS A 71 5.82 -11.99 -26.77
N PRO A 72 5.16 -12.82 -27.60
CA PRO A 72 3.74 -12.65 -27.89
C PRO A 72 2.91 -12.87 -26.63
N LEU A 73 1.96 -11.98 -26.37
CA LEU A 73 1.01 -12.10 -25.27
C LEU A 73 -0.03 -13.20 -25.63
N PRO A 74 -0.19 -14.24 -24.81
CA PRO A 74 -1.23 -15.25 -25.03
C PRO A 74 -2.63 -14.70 -24.73
N GLY A 75 -3.68 -15.44 -25.08
CA GLY A 75 -5.01 -15.16 -24.55
C GLY A 75 -5.04 -15.40 -23.04
N ILE A 76 -5.73 -14.53 -22.29
CA ILE A 76 -5.70 -14.57 -20.83
C ILE A 76 -7.12 -14.49 -20.26
N ARG A 77 -7.40 -15.35 -19.29
CA ARG A 77 -8.53 -15.19 -18.36
C ARG A 77 -8.01 -14.76 -17.00
N LEU A 78 -8.57 -13.68 -16.45
CA LEU A 78 -8.33 -13.18 -15.10
C LEU A 78 -9.60 -13.31 -14.25
N ILE A 79 -9.47 -13.82 -13.02
CA ILE A 79 -10.54 -13.84 -12.03
C ILE A 79 -10.03 -13.06 -10.81
N GLN A 80 -10.74 -11.99 -10.44
CA GLN A 80 -10.31 -11.04 -9.41
C GLN A 80 -11.23 -11.10 -8.19
N GLN A 81 -10.62 -11.13 -7.01
CA GLN A 81 -11.27 -10.94 -5.70
C GLN A 81 -10.56 -9.77 -5.03
N ASP A 82 -11.21 -8.60 -5.06
CA ASP A 82 -10.63 -7.33 -4.62
C ASP A 82 -11.23 -6.90 -3.27
N HIS A 83 -10.42 -6.99 -2.22
CA HIS A 83 -10.78 -6.56 -0.87
C HIS A 83 -10.03 -5.30 -0.43
N ILE A 84 -9.06 -4.83 -1.24
CA ILE A 84 -8.33 -3.60 -0.98
C ILE A 84 -9.16 -2.43 -1.51
N PRO A 85 -9.62 -1.50 -0.65
CA PRO A 85 -10.42 -0.37 -1.09
C PRO A 85 -9.70 0.51 -2.10
N HIS A 86 -10.35 0.75 -3.26
CA HIS A 86 -9.79 1.59 -4.33
C HIS A 86 -9.77 3.07 -3.95
N THR A 87 -8.74 3.80 -4.39
CA THR A 87 -8.59 5.25 -4.17
C THR A 87 -8.76 5.70 -2.71
N ARG A 88 -8.25 4.87 -1.78
CA ARG A 88 -8.31 5.09 -0.33
C ARG A 88 -6.93 5.15 0.34
N GLY A 89 -5.82 5.23 -0.45
CA GLY A 89 -4.47 5.28 0.11
C GLY A 89 -3.98 3.94 0.68
N LEU A 90 -4.54 2.82 0.23
CA LEU A 90 -4.17 1.46 0.68
C LEU A 90 -3.43 0.65 -0.39
N GLY A 91 -2.80 1.30 -1.36
CA GLY A 91 -1.94 0.67 -2.35
C GLY A 91 -2.66 -0.25 -3.34
N SER A 92 -3.95 -0.01 -3.65
CA SER A 92 -4.71 -0.84 -4.59
C SER A 92 -4.09 -0.86 -6.00
N SER A 93 -3.59 0.27 -6.50
CA SER A 93 -2.86 0.34 -7.78
C SER A 93 -1.59 -0.51 -7.74
N ALA A 94 -0.77 -0.33 -6.71
CA ALA A 94 0.45 -1.12 -6.52
C ALA A 94 0.16 -2.63 -6.42
N ALA A 95 -0.94 -3.02 -5.75
CA ALA A 95 -1.36 -4.41 -5.68
C ALA A 95 -1.72 -4.98 -7.07
N CYS A 96 -2.36 -4.19 -7.94
CA CYS A 96 -2.64 -4.59 -9.32
C CYS A 96 -1.35 -4.74 -10.15
N ILE A 97 -0.42 -3.80 -10.04
CA ILE A 97 0.89 -3.87 -10.71
C ILE A 97 1.64 -5.13 -10.25
N VAL A 98 1.72 -5.34 -8.94
CA VAL A 98 2.42 -6.52 -8.36
C VAL A 98 1.76 -7.81 -8.81
N ALA A 99 0.43 -7.92 -8.80
CA ALA A 99 -0.29 -9.08 -9.31
C ALA A 99 0.03 -9.35 -10.78
N GLY A 100 -0.03 -8.31 -11.63
CA GLY A 100 0.25 -8.40 -13.06
C GLY A 100 1.68 -8.87 -13.34
N LEU A 101 2.69 -8.33 -12.65
CA LEU A 101 4.08 -8.73 -12.79
C LEU A 101 4.30 -10.20 -12.39
N HIS A 102 3.75 -10.63 -11.27
CA HIS A 102 3.87 -12.02 -10.83
C HIS A 102 3.17 -13.01 -11.76
N ILE A 103 1.98 -12.67 -12.26
CA ILE A 103 1.27 -13.48 -13.26
C ILE A 103 2.10 -13.58 -14.54
N ALA A 104 2.56 -12.44 -15.07
CA ALA A 104 3.35 -12.39 -16.31
C ALA A 104 4.66 -13.16 -16.18
N ASN A 105 5.37 -13.01 -15.05
CA ASN A 105 6.59 -13.76 -14.78
C ASN A 105 6.35 -15.27 -14.75
N ALA A 106 5.29 -15.73 -14.10
CA ALA A 106 4.94 -17.14 -14.01
C ALA A 106 4.48 -17.71 -15.38
N MET A 107 3.60 -16.99 -16.11
CA MET A 107 3.09 -17.42 -17.42
C MET A 107 4.16 -17.46 -18.50
N SER A 108 5.04 -16.46 -18.53
CA SER A 108 6.10 -16.35 -19.57
C SER A 108 7.29 -17.27 -19.33
N HIS A 109 7.36 -17.93 -18.16
CA HIS A 109 8.53 -18.68 -17.68
C HIS A 109 9.81 -17.85 -17.72
N SER A 110 9.74 -16.56 -17.38
CA SER A 110 10.85 -15.62 -17.52
C SER A 110 11.85 -15.64 -16.35
N PHE A 111 11.49 -16.25 -15.20
CA PHE A 111 12.36 -16.49 -14.05
C PHE A 111 12.99 -15.23 -13.43
N PHE A 112 12.33 -14.06 -13.53
CA PHE A 112 12.77 -12.89 -12.78
C PHE A 112 12.68 -13.17 -11.27
N SER A 113 13.74 -12.82 -10.56
CA SER A 113 13.78 -12.88 -9.08
C SER A 113 12.85 -11.86 -8.44
N LYS A 114 12.57 -12.01 -7.14
CA LYS A 114 11.80 -11.00 -6.41
C LYS A 114 12.47 -9.62 -6.42
N GLU A 115 13.80 -9.59 -6.35
CA GLU A 115 14.59 -8.36 -6.40
C GLU A 115 14.43 -7.64 -7.75
N GLU A 116 14.45 -8.37 -8.86
CA GLU A 116 14.21 -7.80 -10.19
C GLU A 116 12.78 -7.32 -10.35
N LEU A 117 11.79 -8.08 -9.84
CA LEU A 117 10.39 -7.64 -9.86
C LEU A 117 10.15 -6.38 -9.00
N VAL A 118 10.85 -6.23 -7.88
CA VAL A 118 10.82 -5.01 -7.07
C VAL A 118 11.32 -3.80 -7.87
N GLN A 119 12.44 -3.93 -8.60
CA GLN A 119 12.96 -2.87 -9.46
C GLN A 119 11.94 -2.47 -10.54
N ILE A 120 11.40 -3.47 -11.25
CA ILE A 120 10.41 -3.24 -12.32
C ILE A 120 9.15 -2.57 -11.77
N ALA A 121 8.63 -3.06 -10.64
CA ALA A 121 7.41 -2.52 -10.04
C ALA A 121 7.59 -1.06 -9.57
N ALA A 122 8.73 -0.74 -8.94
CA ALA A 122 9.04 0.61 -8.51
C ALA A 122 9.19 1.58 -9.69
N GLN A 123 9.77 1.14 -10.81
CA GLN A 123 9.86 1.94 -12.04
C GLN A 123 8.49 2.20 -12.68
N ILE A 124 7.58 1.22 -12.65
CA ILE A 124 6.21 1.39 -13.18
C ILE A 124 5.42 2.39 -12.33
N GLU A 125 5.50 2.28 -11.00
CA GLU A 125 4.76 3.14 -10.05
C GLU A 125 5.39 4.54 -9.93
N GLY A 126 6.70 4.64 -10.13
CA GLY A 126 7.48 5.89 -9.98
C GLY A 126 8.00 6.14 -8.57
N HIS A 127 7.63 5.33 -7.58
CA HIS A 127 8.12 5.35 -6.21
C HIS A 127 8.00 3.97 -5.54
N PRO A 128 8.90 3.64 -4.58
CA PRO A 128 9.01 2.27 -4.06
C PRO A 128 8.07 1.94 -2.89
N ASP A 129 7.47 2.92 -2.26
CA ASP A 129 6.84 2.84 -0.95
C ASP A 129 5.56 1.97 -0.86
N ASN A 130 4.93 1.67 -2.01
CA ASN A 130 3.79 0.75 -2.08
C ASN A 130 4.18 -0.59 -2.71
N THR A 131 4.81 -0.58 -3.87
CA THR A 131 5.11 -1.81 -4.62
C THR A 131 6.13 -2.69 -3.90
N THR A 132 7.14 -2.10 -3.26
CA THR A 132 8.18 -2.86 -2.55
C THR A 132 7.63 -3.65 -1.37
N PRO A 133 6.87 -3.04 -0.42
CA PRO A 133 6.28 -3.83 0.65
C PRO A 133 5.20 -4.79 0.14
N ALA A 134 4.46 -4.47 -0.94
CA ALA A 134 3.51 -5.39 -1.54
C ALA A 134 4.19 -6.69 -2.03
N ILE A 135 5.39 -6.60 -2.63
CA ILE A 135 6.15 -7.77 -3.09
C ILE A 135 6.81 -8.50 -1.92
N LEU A 136 7.45 -7.76 -1.01
CA LEU A 136 8.35 -8.35 -0.01
C LEU A 136 7.67 -8.64 1.33
N GLY A 137 6.62 -7.90 1.67
CA GLY A 137 6.07 -7.88 3.03
C GLY A 137 6.92 -7.06 4.01
N GLY A 138 6.42 -6.91 5.22
CA GLY A 138 7.04 -6.10 6.27
C GLY A 138 6.93 -4.60 6.01
N MET A 139 7.73 -3.83 6.71
CA MET A 139 7.98 -2.41 6.42
C MET A 139 9.21 -2.32 5.53
N THR A 140 9.17 -1.48 4.51
CA THR A 140 10.31 -1.26 3.62
C THR A 140 10.71 0.21 3.59
N ILE A 141 12.02 0.44 3.49
CA ILE A 141 12.58 1.77 3.25
C ILE A 141 13.35 1.68 1.94
N GLY A 142 12.93 2.47 0.97
CA GLY A 142 13.51 2.48 -0.36
C GLY A 142 14.04 3.86 -0.75
N ALA A 143 15.10 3.84 -1.53
CA ALA A 143 15.62 5.01 -2.23
C ALA A 143 15.82 4.64 -3.69
N MET A 144 15.33 5.48 -4.59
CA MET A 144 15.34 5.25 -6.03
C MET A 144 15.93 6.45 -6.75
N ASP A 145 16.71 6.19 -7.77
CA ASP A 145 17.13 7.14 -8.78
C ASP A 145 16.72 6.65 -10.19
N ASP A 146 17.16 7.33 -11.23
CA ASP A 146 16.78 7.00 -12.63
C ASP A 146 17.21 5.60 -13.08
N LYS A 147 18.14 4.94 -12.40
CA LYS A 147 18.78 3.70 -12.84
C LYS A 147 18.64 2.54 -11.90
N ASP A 148 18.54 2.80 -10.61
CA ASP A 148 18.64 1.78 -9.58
C ASP A 148 17.77 2.14 -8.38
N MET A 149 17.36 1.13 -7.65
CA MET A 149 16.64 1.26 -6.41
C MET A 149 17.31 0.39 -5.34
N LYS A 150 17.52 0.96 -4.17
CA LYS A 150 17.99 0.23 -3.00
C LYS A 150 16.91 0.26 -1.92
N TYR A 151 16.80 -0.82 -1.20
CA TYR A 151 15.82 -0.95 -0.13
C TYR A 151 16.33 -1.79 1.04
N VAL A 152 15.69 -1.58 2.18
CA VAL A 152 15.82 -2.44 3.35
C VAL A 152 14.42 -2.89 3.75
N LYS A 153 14.26 -4.20 3.99
CA LYS A 153 13.06 -4.77 4.58
C LYS A 153 13.24 -4.88 6.10
N ILE A 154 12.27 -4.41 6.84
CA ILE A 154 12.20 -4.45 8.30
C ILE A 154 11.04 -5.37 8.69
N ARG A 155 11.31 -6.35 9.53
CA ARG A 155 10.25 -7.17 10.13
C ARG A 155 9.58 -6.38 11.24
N VAL A 156 8.30 -6.11 11.09
CA VAL A 156 7.49 -5.43 12.11
C VAL A 156 7.20 -6.39 13.26
N ALA A 157 7.37 -5.93 14.50
CA ALA A 157 7.11 -6.75 15.68
C ALA A 157 5.63 -7.16 15.77
N GLU A 158 5.35 -8.42 16.10
CA GLU A 158 4.00 -9.00 16.07
C GLU A 158 3.04 -8.39 17.12
N ASN A 159 3.58 -7.78 18.17
CA ASN A 159 2.80 -7.09 19.19
C ASN A 159 2.39 -5.66 18.82
N ILE A 160 2.77 -5.18 17.62
CA ILE A 160 2.34 -3.90 17.08
C ILE A 160 1.09 -4.14 16.24
N HIS A 161 0.01 -3.45 16.59
CA HIS A 161 -1.25 -3.49 15.87
C HIS A 161 -1.53 -2.15 15.21
N PHE A 162 -2.25 -2.21 14.09
CA PHE A 162 -2.64 -1.03 13.34
C PHE A 162 -4.16 -0.94 13.27
N ALA A 163 -4.68 0.24 13.58
CA ALA A 163 -6.06 0.57 13.29
C ALA A 163 -6.09 1.33 11.98
N VAL A 164 -6.66 0.72 10.94
CA VAL A 164 -6.84 1.33 9.63
C VAL A 164 -8.24 1.92 9.57
N MET A 165 -8.32 3.24 9.52
CA MET A 165 -9.54 4.05 9.55
C MET A 165 -9.84 4.53 8.15
N ILE A 166 -10.89 3.95 7.55
CA ILE A 166 -11.19 4.07 6.12
C ILE A 166 -12.52 4.81 5.96
N PRO A 167 -12.55 5.97 5.30
CA PRO A 167 -13.80 6.66 4.98
C PRO A 167 -14.48 6.07 3.75
N ASP A 168 -15.74 6.41 3.54
CA ASP A 168 -16.52 6.02 2.38
C ASP A 168 -16.29 6.89 1.13
N PHE A 169 -15.67 8.07 1.27
CA PHE A 169 -15.29 8.93 0.15
C PHE A 169 -13.89 8.59 -0.41
N THR A 170 -13.65 8.98 -1.65
CA THR A 170 -12.39 8.73 -2.38
C THR A 170 -11.53 9.99 -2.47
N LEU A 171 -10.21 9.80 -2.56
CA LEU A 171 -9.27 10.86 -2.86
C LEU A 171 -8.26 10.35 -3.91
N SER A 172 -8.25 10.99 -5.10
CA SER A 172 -7.29 10.59 -6.13
C SER A 172 -5.86 11.00 -5.75
N THR A 173 -4.91 10.13 -6.09
CA THR A 173 -3.47 10.40 -5.86
C THR A 173 -3.02 11.65 -6.60
N GLU A 174 -3.52 11.89 -7.81
CA GLU A 174 -3.22 13.08 -8.59
C GLU A 174 -3.66 14.36 -7.86
N HIS A 175 -4.89 14.39 -7.36
CA HIS A 175 -5.39 15.54 -6.59
C HIS A 175 -4.60 15.74 -5.29
N ALA A 176 -4.31 14.66 -4.54
CA ALA A 176 -3.51 14.73 -3.33
C ALA A 176 -2.05 15.16 -3.57
N ARG A 177 -1.49 14.92 -4.76
CA ARG A 177 -0.17 15.43 -5.16
C ARG A 177 -0.21 16.88 -5.64
N SER A 178 -1.31 17.32 -6.26
CA SER A 178 -1.43 18.68 -6.80
C SER A 178 -1.40 19.79 -5.75
N VAL A 179 -1.72 19.47 -4.50
CA VAL A 179 -1.70 20.42 -3.36
C VAL A 179 -0.33 20.54 -2.68
N LEU A 180 0.64 19.71 -3.06
CA LEU A 180 1.98 19.73 -2.44
C LEU A 180 2.80 20.92 -2.91
N PRO A 181 3.64 21.52 -2.03
CA PRO A 181 4.54 22.60 -2.40
C PRO A 181 5.62 22.09 -3.36
N LYS A 182 6.06 22.95 -4.27
CA LYS A 182 7.19 22.68 -5.16
C LYS A 182 8.56 22.82 -4.49
N GLU A 183 8.60 23.56 -3.39
CA GLU A 183 9.82 23.84 -2.61
C GLU A 183 9.50 23.71 -1.13
N ILE A 184 10.48 23.27 -0.35
CA ILE A 184 10.39 23.13 1.09
C ILE A 184 11.53 23.89 1.77
N SER A 185 11.30 24.37 2.98
CA SER A 185 12.34 25.03 3.75
C SER A 185 13.38 24.02 4.25
N LEU A 186 14.63 24.47 4.42
CA LEU A 186 15.67 23.65 5.06
C LEU A 186 15.24 23.20 6.47
N GLN A 187 14.49 24.03 7.19
CA GLN A 187 13.98 23.71 8.51
C GLN A 187 13.00 22.50 8.43
N ASP A 188 12.12 22.48 7.45
CA ASP A 188 11.17 21.37 7.28
C ASP A 188 11.85 20.11 6.73
N ALA A 189 12.89 20.28 5.89
CA ALA A 189 13.72 19.16 5.46
C ALA A 189 14.43 18.48 6.64
N VAL A 190 15.05 19.26 7.53
CA VAL A 190 15.69 18.75 8.77
C VAL A 190 14.64 18.13 9.70
N PHE A 191 13.45 18.76 9.82
CA PHE A 191 12.36 18.22 10.62
C PHE A 191 11.96 16.81 10.14
N ASN A 192 11.69 16.63 8.85
CA ASN A 192 11.28 15.34 8.30
C ASN A 192 12.39 14.30 8.30
N SER A 193 13.60 14.64 7.90
CA SER A 193 14.72 13.69 7.87
C SER A 193 15.04 13.13 9.27
N SER A 194 15.00 13.97 10.31
CA SER A 194 15.21 13.52 11.69
C SER A 194 14.12 12.55 12.17
N ARG A 195 12.88 12.81 11.78
CA ARG A 195 11.73 11.97 12.14
C ARG A 195 11.68 10.67 11.36
N ALA A 196 12.00 10.70 10.08
CA ALA A 196 12.11 9.50 9.27
C ALA A 196 13.20 8.55 9.81
N ALA A 197 14.36 9.09 10.21
CA ALA A 197 15.41 8.31 10.87
C ALA A 197 14.96 7.74 12.22
N LEU A 198 14.26 8.54 13.04
CA LEU A 198 13.73 8.09 14.33
C LEU A 198 12.63 7.03 14.14
N LEU A 199 11.74 7.19 13.15
CA LEU A 199 10.71 6.20 12.80
C LEU A 199 11.36 4.87 12.43
N ALA A 200 12.33 4.89 11.51
CA ALA A 200 13.04 3.68 11.09
C ALA A 200 13.68 2.96 12.28
N ALA A 201 14.42 3.67 13.13
CA ALA A 201 15.04 3.12 14.32
C ALA A 201 14.02 2.54 15.30
N SER A 202 12.92 3.27 15.56
CA SER A 202 11.86 2.84 16.47
C SER A 202 11.15 1.57 16.00
N MET A 203 10.88 1.45 14.70
CA MET A 203 10.25 0.25 14.13
C MET A 203 11.19 -0.97 14.17
N ILE A 204 12.50 -0.77 14.02
CA ILE A 204 13.53 -1.84 14.12
C ILE A 204 13.66 -2.32 15.57
N THR A 205 13.70 -1.39 16.52
CA THR A 205 13.91 -1.71 17.94
C THR A 205 12.63 -2.09 18.68
N GLY A 206 11.45 -1.80 18.09
CA GLY A 206 10.15 -1.98 18.74
C GLY A 206 9.82 -0.90 19.79
N ASP A 207 10.59 0.18 19.83
CA ASP A 207 10.35 1.31 20.74
C ASP A 207 9.26 2.23 20.21
N VAL A 208 8.01 1.87 20.51
CA VAL A 208 6.82 2.60 20.06
C VAL A 208 6.59 3.91 20.83
N ASP A 209 7.30 4.18 21.91
CA ASP A 209 7.11 5.41 22.70
C ASP A 209 7.72 6.63 22.02
N ASN A 210 8.58 6.44 21.01
CA ASN A 210 9.08 7.50 20.14
C ASN A 210 8.11 7.87 19.01
N LEU A 211 7.14 7.02 18.67
CA LEU A 211 6.27 7.19 17.51
C LEU A 211 5.43 8.48 17.52
N PRO A 212 4.97 9.02 18.68
CA PRO A 212 4.27 10.31 18.71
C PRO A 212 5.08 11.46 18.09
N MET A 213 6.40 11.40 18.19
CA MET A 213 7.31 12.37 17.54
C MET A 213 7.74 11.88 16.16
N ALA A 214 8.08 10.62 16.02
CA ALA A 214 8.65 10.05 14.80
C ALA A 214 7.70 10.06 13.60
N MET A 215 6.38 10.02 13.83
CA MET A 215 5.37 10.02 12.77
C MET A 215 4.85 11.43 12.42
N GLN A 216 5.46 12.49 12.95
CA GLN A 216 5.11 13.85 12.55
C GLN A 216 5.69 14.18 11.18
N ASP A 217 4.91 14.84 10.34
CA ASP A 217 5.26 15.20 8.97
C ASP A 217 5.07 16.70 8.69
N ARG A 218 5.91 17.25 7.80
CA ARG A 218 5.79 18.59 7.23
C ARG A 218 5.86 18.62 5.72
N PHE A 219 6.00 17.45 5.05
CA PHE A 219 6.14 17.38 3.59
C PHE A 219 4.80 17.26 2.88
N HIS A 220 3.87 16.49 3.41
CA HIS A 220 2.63 16.19 2.70
C HIS A 220 1.35 16.31 3.55
N GLU A 221 1.34 15.82 4.79
CA GLU A 221 0.13 15.83 5.63
C GLU A 221 -0.44 17.22 5.87
N PRO A 222 0.36 18.27 6.18
CA PRO A 222 -0.17 19.62 6.38
C PRO A 222 -0.92 20.18 5.17
N TYR A 223 -0.50 19.78 3.97
CA TYR A 223 -1.12 20.24 2.71
C TYR A 223 -2.31 19.41 2.29
N ARG A 224 -2.38 18.12 2.70
CA ARG A 224 -3.48 17.20 2.38
C ARG A 224 -4.63 17.23 3.37
N ARG A 225 -4.41 17.70 4.59
CA ARG A 225 -5.40 17.65 5.67
C ARG A 225 -6.75 18.28 5.33
N HIS A 226 -6.76 19.37 4.56
CA HIS A 226 -7.98 20.06 4.16
C HIS A 226 -8.81 19.29 3.10
N LEU A 227 -8.23 18.23 2.51
CA LEU A 227 -8.90 17.33 1.58
C LEU A 227 -9.64 16.19 2.29
N ILE A 228 -9.48 16.07 3.60
CA ILE A 228 -10.00 14.96 4.41
C ILE A 228 -10.81 15.56 5.56
N PRO A 229 -12.16 15.49 5.47
CA PRO A 229 -13.02 15.96 6.54
C PRO A 229 -12.67 15.31 7.89
N ASN A 230 -12.73 16.10 8.95
CA ASN A 230 -12.50 15.68 10.33
C ASN A 230 -11.12 15.04 10.62
N MET A 231 -10.13 15.20 9.73
CA MET A 231 -8.83 14.54 9.89
C MET A 231 -8.15 14.91 11.22
N GLU A 232 -8.16 16.20 11.60
CA GLU A 232 -7.51 16.67 12.83
C GLU A 232 -8.19 16.10 14.07
N GLU A 233 -9.52 16.09 14.09
CA GLU A 233 -10.33 15.55 15.18
C GLU A 233 -10.14 14.03 15.31
N ILE A 234 -10.12 13.29 14.17
CA ILE A 234 -9.86 11.84 14.19
C ILE A 234 -8.47 11.54 14.74
N VAL A 235 -7.45 12.33 14.38
CA VAL A 235 -6.09 12.18 14.90
C VAL A 235 -6.06 12.45 16.41
N GLU A 236 -6.75 13.49 16.90
CA GLU A 236 -6.81 13.82 18.32
C GLU A 236 -7.57 12.74 19.12
N GLN A 237 -8.72 12.29 18.63
CA GLN A 237 -9.48 11.18 19.24
C GLN A 237 -8.65 9.90 19.28
N SER A 238 -7.96 9.57 18.19
CA SER A 238 -7.07 8.40 18.18
C SER A 238 -5.98 8.48 19.26
N ARG A 239 -5.36 9.64 19.43
CA ARG A 239 -4.34 9.86 20.47
C ARG A 239 -4.91 9.78 21.88
N SER A 240 -6.08 10.39 22.14
CA SER A 240 -6.76 10.35 23.44
C SER A 240 -7.14 8.93 23.84
N HIS A 241 -7.42 8.05 22.87
CA HIS A 241 -7.73 6.63 23.08
C HIS A 241 -6.49 5.71 22.98
N GLY A 242 -5.30 6.29 23.07
CA GLY A 242 -4.04 5.54 23.29
C GLY A 242 -3.26 5.16 22.04
N ALA A 243 -3.54 5.76 20.88
CA ALA A 243 -2.68 5.61 19.71
C ALA A 243 -1.28 6.17 20.00
N LYS A 244 -0.25 5.38 19.67
CA LYS A 244 1.17 5.74 19.80
C LYS A 244 1.69 6.56 18.63
N GLY A 245 1.02 6.52 17.51
CA GLY A 245 1.27 7.32 16.33
C GLY A 245 0.06 7.25 15.43
N VAL A 246 -0.21 8.34 14.69
CA VAL A 246 -1.28 8.41 13.69
C VAL A 246 -0.72 9.12 12.49
N PHE A 247 -0.96 8.60 11.31
CA PHE A 247 -0.47 9.16 10.05
C PHE A 247 -1.45 8.94 8.91
N LEU A 248 -1.30 9.73 7.86
CA LEU A 248 -2.05 9.60 6.61
C LEU A 248 -1.45 8.47 5.75
N SER A 249 -2.26 7.50 5.36
CA SER A 249 -1.85 6.38 4.51
C SER A 249 -1.70 6.82 3.06
N GLY A 250 -0.49 6.82 2.54
CA GLY A 250 -0.19 7.21 1.17
C GLY A 250 -0.72 8.60 0.82
N ALA A 251 -1.54 8.69 -0.22
CA ALA A 251 -2.22 9.93 -0.61
C ALA A 251 -3.46 10.23 0.26
N GLY A 252 -3.94 9.28 1.03
CA GLY A 252 -5.18 9.32 1.78
C GLY A 252 -6.37 8.77 0.98
N PRO A 253 -7.61 8.91 1.49
CA PRO A 253 -7.98 9.59 2.74
C PRO A 253 -7.86 8.70 4.00
N THR A 254 -7.45 7.45 3.90
CA THR A 254 -7.29 6.53 5.03
C THR A 254 -6.26 7.04 6.03
N LEU A 255 -6.60 6.97 7.31
CA LEU A 255 -5.69 7.22 8.42
C LEU A 255 -5.29 5.89 9.07
N VAL A 256 -4.05 5.79 9.53
CA VAL A 256 -3.55 4.60 10.23
C VAL A 256 -3.01 5.00 11.59
N ALA A 257 -3.47 4.31 12.63
CA ALA A 257 -2.97 4.48 13.99
C ALA A 257 -2.21 3.25 14.47
N VAL A 258 -1.09 3.48 15.15
CA VAL A 258 -0.34 2.43 15.86
C VAL A 258 -0.89 2.30 17.28
N ILE A 259 -1.32 1.11 17.66
CA ILE A 259 -2.04 0.88 18.91
C ILE A 259 -1.50 -0.34 19.68
N LYS A 260 -1.71 -0.34 21.00
CA LYS A 260 -1.42 -1.46 21.89
C LYS A 260 -2.69 -2.18 22.36
N ASN A 261 -3.74 -1.43 22.71
CA ASN A 261 -5.01 -1.99 23.19
C ASN A 261 -6.07 -1.99 22.09
N VAL A 262 -6.10 -3.08 21.34
CA VAL A 262 -6.98 -3.27 20.17
C VAL A 262 -8.46 -3.13 20.51
N VAL A 263 -8.92 -3.77 21.59
CA VAL A 263 -10.35 -3.86 21.92
C VAL A 263 -10.91 -2.52 22.37
N ALA A 264 -10.22 -1.84 23.29
CA ALA A 264 -10.65 -0.54 23.78
C ALA A 264 -10.63 0.50 22.66
N PHE A 265 -9.52 0.59 21.91
CA PHE A 265 -9.40 1.55 20.82
C PHE A 265 -10.50 1.37 19.75
N ARG A 266 -10.76 0.12 19.32
CA ARG A 266 -11.80 -0.15 18.32
C ARG A 266 -13.18 0.33 18.81
N ARG A 267 -13.55 0.04 20.04
CA ARG A 267 -14.84 0.45 20.60
C ARG A 267 -15.00 1.97 20.58
N GLU A 268 -14.04 2.69 21.15
CA GLU A 268 -14.08 4.15 21.26
C GLU A 268 -14.11 4.82 19.88
N MET A 269 -13.32 4.32 18.92
CA MET A 269 -13.31 4.90 17.57
C MET A 269 -14.58 4.60 16.79
N VAL A 270 -15.22 3.43 16.95
CA VAL A 270 -16.53 3.15 16.35
C VAL A 270 -17.59 4.08 16.91
N GLU A 271 -17.66 4.23 18.25
CA GLU A 271 -18.60 5.17 18.90
C GLU A 271 -18.38 6.62 18.42
N TYR A 272 -17.13 7.04 18.24
CA TYR A 272 -16.83 8.37 17.70
C TYR A 272 -17.23 8.51 16.23
N PHE A 273 -16.94 7.52 15.38
CA PHE A 273 -17.29 7.57 13.95
C PHE A 273 -18.80 7.63 13.72
N ASP A 274 -19.61 7.02 14.57
CA ASP A 274 -21.07 7.11 14.52
C ASP A 274 -21.60 8.56 14.75
N THR A 275 -20.75 9.48 15.23
CA THR A 275 -21.09 10.90 15.39
C THR A 275 -20.75 11.77 14.19
N LEU A 276 -19.99 11.27 13.21
CA LEU A 276 -19.56 12.00 12.03
C LEU A 276 -20.61 11.96 10.92
N GLU A 277 -20.57 12.94 10.02
CA GLU A 277 -21.44 12.97 8.84
C GLU A 277 -20.97 11.94 7.78
N ASP A 278 -19.65 11.84 7.56
CA ASP A 278 -19.05 10.84 6.67
C ASP A 278 -18.99 9.49 7.38
N GLN A 279 -19.17 8.42 6.61
CA GLN A 279 -19.04 7.07 7.15
C GLN A 279 -17.59 6.66 7.23
N TRP A 280 -17.14 6.30 8.42
CA TRP A 280 -15.82 5.77 8.69
C TRP A 280 -15.90 4.35 9.24
N GLN A 281 -15.01 3.49 8.79
CA GLN A 281 -14.85 2.16 9.39
C GLN A 281 -13.44 1.99 9.93
N VAL A 282 -13.30 1.21 11.00
CA VAL A 282 -12.00 0.87 11.57
C VAL A 282 -11.76 -0.64 11.49
N GLN A 283 -10.65 -1.00 10.87
CA GLN A 283 -10.16 -2.38 10.81
C GLN A 283 -8.89 -2.51 11.65
N MET A 284 -8.88 -3.55 12.51
CA MET A 284 -7.73 -3.84 13.35
C MET A 284 -6.89 -4.90 12.66
N ILE A 285 -5.69 -4.54 12.21
CA ILE A 285 -4.82 -5.42 11.40
C ILE A 285 -3.38 -5.40 11.89
N GLN A 286 -2.61 -6.36 11.40
CA GLN A 286 -1.16 -6.43 11.58
C GLN A 286 -0.45 -6.20 10.27
N ALA A 287 0.86 -5.95 10.34
CA ALA A 287 1.69 -5.94 9.15
C ALA A 287 1.73 -7.34 8.53
N ASP A 288 1.60 -7.41 7.21
CA ASP A 288 1.91 -8.63 6.47
C ASP A 288 3.43 -8.77 6.36
N GLN A 289 3.96 -9.92 6.75
CA GLN A 289 5.42 -10.16 6.75
C GLN A 289 5.92 -10.86 5.49
N ASN A 290 5.01 -11.38 4.67
CA ASN A 290 5.33 -12.30 3.57
C ASN A 290 5.35 -11.61 2.20
N GLY A 291 4.50 -10.59 2.01
CA GLY A 291 4.29 -9.95 0.72
C GLY A 291 3.49 -10.80 -0.24
N ALA A 292 3.66 -10.54 -1.52
CA ALA A 292 3.00 -11.28 -2.58
C ALA A 292 3.39 -12.76 -2.57
N GLN A 293 2.38 -13.62 -2.70
CA GLN A 293 2.52 -15.06 -2.75
C GLN A 293 1.95 -15.58 -4.06
N VAL A 294 2.66 -16.51 -4.70
CA VAL A 294 2.31 -17.06 -6.01
C VAL A 294 2.23 -18.58 -5.94
N TRP A 295 1.13 -19.12 -6.42
CA TRP A 295 0.91 -20.56 -6.59
C TRP A 295 0.75 -20.87 -8.08
N VAL A 296 1.40 -21.92 -8.52
CA VAL A 296 1.23 -22.49 -9.87
C VAL A 296 0.78 -23.92 -9.69
N ASP A 297 -0.39 -24.27 -10.23
CA ASP A 297 -1.01 -25.59 -10.10
C ASP A 297 -1.07 -26.06 -8.63
N GLU A 298 -1.54 -25.17 -7.75
CA GLU A 298 -1.68 -25.35 -6.30
C GLU A 298 -0.36 -25.44 -5.50
N GLU A 299 0.79 -25.42 -6.14
CA GLU A 299 2.09 -25.34 -5.46
C GLU A 299 2.53 -23.91 -5.23
N LEU A 300 2.82 -23.56 -3.97
CA LEU A 300 3.41 -22.26 -3.61
C LEU A 300 4.83 -22.18 -4.19
N LYS A 301 5.09 -21.17 -5.01
CA LYS A 301 6.40 -20.96 -5.65
C LYS A 301 7.25 -19.96 -4.89
N TYR A 302 6.68 -18.88 -4.36
CA TYR A 302 7.33 -17.85 -3.50
C TYR A 302 6.29 -16.89 -2.89
#